data_5af5d8b66d02da1bff2de83e6a058dbc
#
_entry.id   5af5d8b66d02da1bff2de83e6a058dbc
#
_cell.length_a   1.000
_cell.length_b   1.000
_cell.length_c   1.000
_cell.angle_alpha   90.00
_cell.angle_beta   90.00
_cell.angle_gamma   90.00
#
_symmetry.space_group_name_H-M   'P 1'
#
loop_
_entity.id
_entity.type
_entity.pdbx_description
1 polymer ?
#
loop_
_entity_poly.entity_id
_entity_poly.type
_entity_poly.pdbx_seq_one_letter_code
_entity_poly.pdbx_strand_id
1 'polypeptide(L)'
;MTELLAGRTALVTGGTAGIGRGIAEVLTSHGARVAVTGVTEGRCVQAREDGLDVYQLDVRDKKACIRVVNDVAAEFGGLSVLVANAGVYPQARLADLDDDQIDFIFDVNVKGMMHVVQAATPALRESGRGRIVVTSSITGNITGHPGWSHYGATKAAQMGFIRSAAMELARDKITVNAV
;
A
#
# COMPACT_ATOMS: atom_id res chain seq x y z
N MET A 1 16.32 15.62 14.83
CA MET A 1 15.70 15.55 13.49
C MET A 1 14.37 16.29 13.57
N THR A 2 14.00 17.03 12.53
CA THR A 2 12.74 17.80 12.53
C THR A 2 11.58 16.80 12.40
N GLU A 3 10.63 16.83 13.33
CA GLU A 3 9.44 15.97 13.32
C GLU A 3 8.41 16.46 12.27
N LEU A 4 8.74 16.27 10.99
CA LEU A 4 7.92 16.72 9.86
C LEU A 4 6.53 16.09 9.82
N LEU A 5 6.37 14.93 10.46
CA LEU A 5 5.15 14.13 10.46
C LEU A 5 4.50 14.01 11.85
N ALA A 6 4.89 14.88 12.79
CA ALA A 6 4.27 14.89 14.11
C ALA A 6 2.75 14.98 14.04
N GLY A 7 2.06 14.12 14.79
CA GLY A 7 0.60 14.01 14.78
C GLY A 7 -0.01 13.43 13.50
N ARG A 8 0.80 12.83 12.60
CA ARG A 8 0.32 12.03 11.48
C ARG A 8 0.17 10.57 11.90
N THR A 9 -0.84 9.93 11.36
CA THR A 9 -1.11 8.50 11.51
C THR A 9 -1.03 7.84 10.14
N ALA A 10 -0.28 6.77 10.03
CA ALA A 10 0.00 6.12 8.74
C ALA A 10 -0.28 4.62 8.79
N LEU A 11 -0.76 4.07 7.66
CA LEU A 11 -0.84 2.64 7.39
C LEU A 11 0.04 2.31 6.18
N VAL A 12 0.98 1.36 6.35
CA VAL A 12 1.85 0.86 5.27
C VAL A 12 1.52 -0.60 4.99
N THR A 13 0.92 -0.88 3.82
CA THR A 13 0.65 -2.27 3.44
C THR A 13 1.92 -2.98 2.96
N GLY A 14 2.10 -4.25 3.35
CA GLY A 14 3.34 -4.98 3.08
C GLY A 14 4.56 -4.38 3.82
N GLY A 15 4.32 -3.78 5.00
CA GLY A 15 5.32 -3.07 5.78
C GLY A 15 6.12 -3.93 6.76
N THR A 16 5.92 -5.25 6.79
CA THR A 16 6.68 -6.14 7.68
C THR A 16 8.09 -6.47 7.18
N ALA A 17 8.42 -6.13 5.93
CA ALA A 17 9.73 -6.39 5.32
C ALA A 17 10.04 -5.44 4.17
N GLY A 18 11.30 -5.45 3.70
CA GLY A 18 11.76 -4.80 2.47
C GLY A 18 11.46 -3.30 2.41
N ILE A 19 11.02 -2.82 1.23
CA ILE A 19 10.72 -1.40 0.98
C ILE A 19 9.67 -0.85 1.95
N GLY A 20 8.58 -1.60 2.17
CA GLY A 20 7.51 -1.17 3.05
C GLY A 20 7.97 -0.98 4.50
N ARG A 21 8.87 -1.84 5.00
CA ARG A 21 9.48 -1.69 6.32
C ARG A 21 10.35 -0.43 6.39
N GLY A 22 11.21 -0.22 5.41
CA GLY A 22 12.03 1.00 5.36
C GLY A 22 11.19 2.28 5.31
N ILE A 23 10.05 2.25 4.57
CA ILE A 23 9.10 3.37 4.57
C ILE A 23 8.52 3.59 5.97
N ALA A 24 8.07 2.53 6.66
CA ALA A 24 7.51 2.63 8.00
C ALA A 24 8.53 3.22 9.00
N GLU A 25 9.76 2.74 8.97
CA GLU A 25 10.85 3.23 9.82
C GLU A 25 11.14 4.73 9.58
N VAL A 26 11.19 5.16 8.32
CA VAL A 26 11.40 6.59 7.99
C VAL A 26 10.22 7.44 8.43
N LEU A 27 8.97 7.03 8.20
CA LEU A 27 7.80 7.76 8.66
C LEU A 27 7.79 7.90 10.19
N THR A 28 8.13 6.83 10.91
CA THR A 28 8.25 6.82 12.38
C THR A 28 9.35 7.75 12.86
N SER A 29 10.53 7.75 12.22
CA SER A 29 11.65 8.62 12.59
C SER A 29 11.35 10.11 12.40
N HIS A 30 10.35 10.43 11.58
CA HIS A 30 9.83 11.79 11.39
C HIS A 30 8.59 12.11 12.25
N GLY A 31 8.25 11.28 13.24
CA GLY A 31 7.21 11.56 14.24
C GLY A 31 5.82 11.07 13.87
N ALA A 32 5.64 10.26 12.83
CA ALA A 32 4.35 9.63 12.55
C ALA A 32 4.13 8.41 13.46
N ARG A 33 2.87 8.15 13.85
CA ARG A 33 2.46 6.84 14.37
C ARG A 33 2.14 5.94 13.18
N VAL A 34 2.79 4.77 13.08
CA VAL A 34 2.75 3.93 11.88
C VAL A 34 2.30 2.52 12.20
N ALA A 35 1.21 2.07 11.56
CA ALA A 35 0.83 0.67 11.50
C ALA A 35 1.35 0.05 10.19
N VAL A 36 1.74 -1.22 10.25
CA VAL A 36 2.15 -1.98 9.07
C VAL A 36 1.30 -3.24 8.90
N THR A 37 1.21 -3.74 7.65
CA THR A 37 0.57 -5.04 7.44
C THR A 37 1.50 -6.05 6.79
N GLY A 38 1.24 -7.34 7.04
CA GLY A 38 1.89 -8.48 6.40
C GLY A 38 0.91 -9.62 6.17
N VAL A 39 1.21 -10.50 5.21
CA VAL A 39 0.32 -11.64 4.88
C VAL A 39 0.59 -12.83 5.78
N THR A 40 1.85 -13.16 6.04
CA THR A 40 2.23 -14.37 6.79
C THR A 40 2.39 -14.08 8.28
N GLU A 41 1.81 -14.94 9.11
CA GLU A 41 1.88 -14.80 10.58
C GLU A 41 3.32 -14.71 11.07
N GLY A 42 4.23 -15.56 10.56
CA GLY A 42 5.64 -15.53 11.00
C GLY A 42 6.31 -14.15 10.78
N ARG A 43 6.05 -13.47 9.65
CA ARG A 43 6.56 -12.10 9.42
C ARG A 43 5.88 -11.08 10.32
N CYS A 44 4.59 -11.28 10.61
CA CYS A 44 3.87 -10.40 11.51
C CYS A 44 4.38 -10.51 12.95
N VAL A 45 4.65 -11.74 13.43
CA VAL A 45 5.24 -11.99 14.75
C VAL A 45 6.61 -11.30 14.85
N GLN A 46 7.51 -11.56 13.90
CA GLN A 46 8.84 -10.94 13.90
C GLN A 46 8.77 -9.42 13.90
N ALA A 47 7.88 -8.83 13.10
CA ALA A 47 7.75 -7.38 13.04
C ALA A 47 7.19 -6.77 14.34
N ARG A 48 6.32 -7.50 15.07
CA ARG A 48 5.86 -7.11 16.41
C ARG A 48 6.99 -7.16 17.45
N GLU A 49 7.82 -8.22 17.42
CA GLU A 49 9.00 -8.33 18.26
C GLU A 49 10.00 -7.20 18.03
N ASP A 50 10.07 -6.71 16.78
CA ASP A 50 10.86 -5.53 16.41
C ASP A 50 10.19 -4.18 16.81
N GLY A 51 9.03 -4.21 17.48
CA GLY A 51 8.35 -3.03 18.04
C GLY A 51 7.42 -2.30 17.07
N LEU A 52 6.98 -2.92 15.97
CA LEU A 52 6.02 -2.32 15.05
C LEU A 52 4.57 -2.63 15.45
N ASP A 53 3.65 -1.70 15.19
CA ASP A 53 2.20 -1.93 15.25
C ASP A 53 1.78 -2.74 14.01
N VAL A 54 1.51 -4.04 14.16
CA VAL A 54 1.35 -4.98 13.04
C VAL A 54 -0.04 -5.60 12.99
N TYR A 55 -0.65 -5.54 11.80
CA TYR A 55 -1.91 -6.21 11.47
C TYR A 55 -1.69 -7.24 10.38
N GLN A 56 -2.28 -8.44 10.52
CA GLN A 56 -2.26 -9.42 9.45
C GLN A 56 -3.29 -9.06 8.39
N LEU A 57 -2.85 -8.97 7.11
CA LEU A 57 -3.71 -8.59 5.99
C LEU A 57 -3.23 -9.19 4.68
N ASP A 58 -4.11 -9.93 4.01
CA ASP A 58 -4.04 -10.16 2.57
C ASP A 58 -4.90 -9.09 1.87
N VAL A 59 -4.28 -8.23 1.07
CA VAL A 59 -4.97 -7.14 0.37
C VAL A 59 -5.99 -7.62 -0.67
N ARG A 60 -5.95 -8.89 -1.05
CA ARG A 60 -6.95 -9.51 -1.94
C ARG A 60 -8.32 -9.64 -1.26
N ASP A 61 -8.33 -9.77 0.07
CA ASP A 61 -9.58 -9.80 0.85
C ASP A 61 -10.06 -8.36 1.16
N LYS A 62 -11.03 -7.90 0.37
CA LYS A 62 -11.63 -6.58 0.53
C LYS A 62 -12.24 -6.37 1.92
N LYS A 63 -12.87 -7.41 2.51
CA LYS A 63 -13.47 -7.30 3.85
C LYS A 63 -12.40 -7.15 4.93
N ALA A 64 -11.28 -7.89 4.79
CA ALA A 64 -10.14 -7.74 5.68
C ALA A 64 -9.52 -6.34 5.56
N CYS A 65 -9.39 -5.79 4.35
CA CYS A 65 -8.92 -4.40 4.16
C CYS A 65 -9.77 -3.40 4.95
N ILE A 66 -11.11 -3.52 4.87
CA ILE A 66 -12.03 -2.65 5.60
C ILE A 66 -11.85 -2.80 7.12
N ARG A 67 -11.80 -4.04 7.62
CA ARG A 67 -11.59 -4.30 9.07
C ARG A 67 -10.28 -3.68 9.55
N VAL A 68 -9.15 -4.01 8.92
CA VAL A 68 -7.83 -3.55 9.35
C VAL A 68 -7.72 -2.02 9.31
N VAL A 69 -8.23 -1.38 8.27
CA VAL A 69 -8.22 0.09 8.19
C VAL A 69 -9.04 0.72 9.32
N ASN A 70 -10.22 0.16 9.63
CA ASN A 70 -11.07 0.64 10.71
C ASN A 70 -10.41 0.44 12.09
N ASP A 71 -9.77 -0.72 12.30
CA ASP A 71 -9.07 -1.04 13.54
C ASP A 71 -7.90 -0.06 13.77
N VAL A 72 -7.09 0.19 12.73
CA VAL A 72 -5.99 1.16 12.78
C VAL A 72 -6.53 2.58 13.04
N ALA A 73 -7.58 2.99 12.34
CA ALA A 73 -8.15 4.32 12.53
C ALA A 73 -8.72 4.51 13.94
N ALA A 74 -9.38 3.50 14.48
CA ALA A 74 -9.92 3.52 15.85
C ALA A 74 -8.79 3.58 16.90
N GLU A 75 -7.78 2.72 16.77
CA GLU A 75 -6.67 2.64 17.72
C GLU A 75 -5.76 3.88 17.68
N PHE A 76 -5.57 4.48 16.50
CA PHE A 76 -4.69 5.64 16.32
C PHE A 76 -5.42 6.99 16.45
N GLY A 77 -6.74 6.96 16.62
CA GLY A 77 -7.55 8.19 16.65
C GLY A 77 -7.72 8.86 15.29
N GLY A 78 -7.64 8.08 14.21
CA GLY A 78 -7.76 8.52 12.82
C GLY A 78 -6.67 7.98 11.91
N LEU A 79 -6.83 8.15 10.60
CA LEU A 79 -5.84 7.78 9.59
C LEU A 79 -5.62 8.94 8.64
N SER A 80 -4.38 9.39 8.45
CA SER A 80 -4.07 10.54 7.61
C SER A 80 -3.10 10.22 6.45
N VAL A 81 -2.44 9.06 6.48
CA VAL A 81 -1.52 8.60 5.43
C VAL A 81 -1.77 7.12 5.12
N LEU A 82 -1.94 6.79 3.86
CA LEU A 82 -1.91 5.41 3.35
C LEU A 82 -0.72 5.26 2.42
N VAL A 83 0.13 4.28 2.70
CA VAL A 83 1.14 3.79 1.74
C VAL A 83 0.68 2.43 1.23
N ALA A 84 0.14 2.40 0.02
CA ALA A 84 -0.25 1.18 -0.68
C ALA A 84 0.99 0.57 -1.34
N ASN A 85 1.74 -0.20 -0.54
CA ASN A 85 3.02 -0.77 -0.94
C ASN A 85 2.95 -2.30 -1.17
N ALA A 86 1.97 -3.01 -0.60
CA ALA A 86 1.84 -4.45 -0.80
C ALA A 86 1.85 -4.80 -2.29
N GLY A 87 2.71 -5.75 -2.67
CA GLY A 87 2.85 -6.16 -4.06
C GLY A 87 3.75 -7.36 -4.21
N VAL A 88 3.63 -8.03 -5.35
CA VAL A 88 4.40 -9.20 -5.76
C VAL A 88 4.99 -8.97 -7.15
N TYR A 89 6.13 -9.64 -7.43
CA TYR A 89 6.86 -9.49 -8.70
C TYR A 89 7.47 -10.83 -9.17
N PRO A 90 6.69 -11.92 -9.25
CA PRO A 90 7.19 -13.18 -9.76
C PRO A 90 7.71 -12.98 -11.20
N GLN A 91 8.72 -13.75 -11.58
CA GLN A 91 9.22 -13.78 -12.95
C GLN A 91 8.63 -14.97 -13.68
N ALA A 92 8.14 -14.74 -14.89
CA ALA A 92 7.76 -15.78 -15.83
C ALA A 92 7.98 -15.27 -17.27
N ARG A 93 8.45 -16.15 -18.18
CA ARG A 93 8.55 -15.79 -19.60
C ARG A 93 7.14 -15.63 -20.19
N LEU A 94 6.97 -14.74 -21.13
CA LEU A 94 5.66 -14.48 -21.74
C LEU A 94 5.01 -15.75 -22.30
N ALA A 95 5.80 -16.66 -22.86
CA ALA A 95 5.30 -17.92 -23.42
C ALA A 95 4.89 -18.95 -22.34
N ASP A 96 5.31 -18.77 -21.11
CA ASP A 96 5.09 -19.70 -19.99
C ASP A 96 4.05 -19.15 -18.98
N LEU A 97 3.53 -17.94 -19.23
CA LEU A 97 2.51 -17.32 -18.38
C LEU A 97 1.17 -18.06 -18.54
N ASP A 98 0.63 -18.51 -17.43
CA ASP A 98 -0.74 -19.02 -17.34
C ASP A 98 -1.70 -18.01 -16.70
N ASP A 99 -2.99 -18.31 -16.77
CA ASP A 99 -4.04 -17.42 -16.25
C ASP A 99 -3.94 -17.26 -14.73
N ASP A 100 -3.59 -18.31 -13.98
CA ASP A 100 -3.45 -18.27 -12.53
C ASP A 100 -2.34 -17.29 -12.10
N GLN A 101 -1.23 -17.28 -12.81
CA GLN A 101 -0.12 -16.36 -12.57
C GLN A 101 -0.51 -14.90 -12.88
N ILE A 102 -1.24 -14.69 -13.97
CA ILE A 102 -1.76 -13.38 -14.36
C ILE A 102 -2.77 -12.89 -13.33
N ASP A 103 -3.75 -13.70 -13.00
CA ASP A 103 -4.79 -13.36 -12.02
C ASP A 103 -4.20 -13.05 -10.65
N PHE A 104 -3.27 -13.88 -10.18
CA PHE A 104 -2.62 -13.67 -8.88
C PHE A 104 -1.92 -12.31 -8.77
N ILE A 105 -1.13 -11.94 -9.78
CA ILE A 105 -0.38 -10.67 -9.73
C ILE A 105 -1.32 -9.46 -9.85
N PHE A 106 -2.37 -9.56 -10.67
CA PHE A 106 -3.39 -8.50 -10.79
C PHE A 106 -4.24 -8.39 -9.52
N ASP A 107 -4.60 -9.52 -8.91
CA ASP A 107 -5.35 -9.54 -7.66
C ASP A 107 -4.59 -8.85 -6.52
N VAL A 108 -3.29 -9.08 -6.40
CA VAL A 108 -2.48 -8.42 -5.38
C VAL A 108 -2.18 -6.97 -5.76
N ASN A 109 -1.52 -6.74 -6.90
CA ASN A 109 -0.93 -5.44 -7.23
C ASN A 109 -1.95 -4.39 -7.67
N VAL A 110 -3.06 -4.79 -8.27
CA VAL A 110 -4.07 -3.87 -8.80
C VAL A 110 -5.31 -3.87 -7.93
N LYS A 111 -6.01 -5.00 -7.82
CA LYS A 111 -7.25 -5.07 -7.03
C LYS A 111 -6.98 -4.85 -5.55
N GLY A 112 -5.91 -5.45 -5.00
CA GLY A 112 -5.52 -5.27 -3.60
C GLY A 112 -5.17 -3.82 -3.26
N MET A 113 -4.45 -3.13 -4.13
CA MET A 113 -4.19 -1.70 -4.01
C MET A 113 -5.50 -0.90 -4.01
N MET A 114 -6.43 -1.20 -4.93
CA MET A 114 -7.74 -0.53 -4.98
C MET A 114 -8.58 -0.81 -3.72
N HIS A 115 -8.57 -2.04 -3.21
CA HIS A 115 -9.31 -2.41 -1.99
C HIS A 115 -8.86 -1.58 -0.79
N VAL A 116 -7.55 -1.46 -0.57
CA VAL A 116 -7.04 -0.72 0.59
C VAL A 116 -7.24 0.79 0.42
N VAL A 117 -7.13 1.33 -0.79
CA VAL A 117 -7.44 2.74 -1.07
C VAL A 117 -8.91 3.04 -0.80
N GLN A 118 -9.83 2.20 -1.30
CA GLN A 118 -11.26 2.34 -1.02
C GLN A 118 -11.57 2.27 0.47
N ALA A 119 -10.97 1.31 1.18
CA ALA A 119 -11.16 1.15 2.62
C ALA A 119 -10.67 2.38 3.41
N ALA A 120 -9.51 2.94 3.04
CA ALA A 120 -8.91 4.06 3.75
C ALA A 120 -9.55 5.42 3.45
N THR A 121 -10.22 5.57 2.30
CA THR A 121 -10.76 6.86 1.84
C THR A 121 -11.66 7.56 2.89
N PRO A 122 -12.60 6.90 3.59
CA PRO A 122 -13.41 7.57 4.61
C PRO A 122 -12.57 8.20 5.73
N ALA A 123 -11.64 7.45 6.33
CA ALA A 123 -10.79 7.94 7.41
C ALA A 123 -9.82 9.03 6.94
N LEU A 124 -9.27 8.91 5.72
CA LEU A 124 -8.43 9.94 5.12
C LEU A 124 -9.19 11.24 4.88
N ARG A 125 -10.47 11.16 4.47
CA ARG A 125 -11.36 12.33 4.31
C ARG A 125 -11.61 13.00 5.66
N GLU A 126 -11.92 12.23 6.68
CA GLU A 126 -12.16 12.70 8.05
C GLU A 126 -10.94 13.44 8.63
N SER A 127 -9.74 13.01 8.28
CA SER A 127 -8.50 13.68 8.69
C SER A 127 -8.36 15.11 8.14
N GLY A 128 -9.07 15.46 7.07
CA GLY A 128 -8.98 16.75 6.36
C GLY A 128 -7.63 17.01 5.67
N ARG A 129 -6.71 16.05 5.74
CA ARG A 129 -5.32 16.16 5.21
C ARG A 129 -4.79 14.81 4.69
N GLY A 130 -5.65 14.02 4.05
CA GLY A 130 -5.35 12.67 3.57
C GLY A 130 -4.22 12.63 2.54
N ARG A 131 -3.37 11.62 2.63
CA ARG A 131 -2.28 11.37 1.67
C ARG A 131 -2.27 9.89 1.32
N ILE A 132 -2.31 9.60 0.02
CA ILE A 132 -2.16 8.25 -0.53
C ILE A 132 -0.88 8.23 -1.35
N VAL A 133 0.00 7.27 -1.04
CA VAL A 133 1.22 7.00 -1.82
C VAL A 133 1.19 5.55 -2.26
N VAL A 134 1.35 5.31 -3.56
CA VAL A 134 1.40 3.96 -4.14
C VAL A 134 2.83 3.67 -4.55
N THR A 135 3.36 2.54 -4.11
CA THR A 135 4.67 2.05 -4.58
C THR A 135 4.53 1.48 -5.98
N SER A 136 4.90 2.27 -6.98
CA SER A 136 4.87 1.92 -8.38
C SER A 136 6.20 1.27 -8.83
N SER A 137 6.62 1.49 -10.05
CA SER A 137 7.89 1.02 -10.60
C SER A 137 8.24 1.79 -11.85
N ILE A 138 9.52 1.85 -12.20
CA ILE A 138 9.97 2.23 -13.55
C ILE A 138 9.54 1.19 -14.59
N THR A 139 9.44 -0.09 -14.20
CA THR A 139 8.94 -1.18 -15.06
C THR A 139 7.46 -0.97 -15.33
N GLY A 140 7.11 -0.96 -16.61
CA GLY A 140 5.73 -0.71 -17.07
C GLY A 140 5.38 0.76 -17.29
N ASN A 141 6.10 1.70 -16.65
CA ASN A 141 5.85 3.13 -16.79
C ASN A 141 6.90 3.85 -17.66
N ILE A 142 8.15 3.40 -17.59
CA ILE A 142 9.29 4.00 -18.31
C ILE A 142 10.01 2.94 -19.15
N THR A 143 10.20 1.75 -18.59
CA THR A 143 10.96 0.66 -19.23
C THR A 143 10.23 -0.68 -19.08
N GLY A 144 10.73 -1.71 -19.76
CA GLY A 144 10.33 -3.10 -19.60
C GLY A 144 11.51 -3.95 -19.15
N HIS A 145 11.22 -5.14 -18.63
CA HIS A 145 12.22 -6.14 -18.27
C HIS A 145 11.75 -7.53 -18.72
N PRO A 146 12.60 -8.34 -19.37
CA PRO A 146 12.25 -9.71 -19.74
C PRO A 146 11.79 -10.52 -18.52
N GLY A 147 10.69 -11.24 -18.66
CA GLY A 147 10.10 -12.03 -17.57
C GLY A 147 9.17 -11.23 -16.63
N TRP A 148 8.94 -9.95 -16.87
CA TRP A 148 8.05 -9.10 -16.06
C TRP A 148 6.96 -8.39 -16.89
N SER A 149 6.50 -9.00 -17.99
CA SER A 149 5.43 -8.43 -18.81
C SER A 149 4.14 -8.21 -18.02
N HIS A 150 3.69 -9.20 -17.25
CA HIS A 150 2.52 -9.12 -16.37
C HIS A 150 2.73 -8.17 -15.19
N TYR A 151 3.93 -8.14 -14.58
CA TYR A 151 4.27 -7.19 -13.54
C TYR A 151 4.24 -5.74 -14.07
N GLY A 152 4.88 -5.48 -15.21
CA GLY A 152 4.86 -4.17 -15.86
C GLY A 152 3.44 -3.71 -16.17
N ALA A 153 2.57 -4.61 -16.63
CA ALA A 153 1.16 -4.32 -16.87
C ALA A 153 0.44 -3.87 -15.58
N THR A 154 0.70 -4.53 -14.43
CA THR A 154 0.11 -4.09 -13.14
C THR A 154 0.60 -2.72 -12.71
N LYS A 155 1.88 -2.40 -12.93
CA LYS A 155 2.46 -1.10 -12.54
C LYS A 155 1.96 0.04 -13.44
N ALA A 156 1.76 -0.21 -14.72
CA ALA A 156 1.08 0.73 -15.62
C ALA A 156 -0.38 0.94 -15.24
N ALA A 157 -1.11 -0.11 -14.88
CA ALA A 157 -2.48 -0.02 -14.38
C ALA A 157 -2.60 0.84 -13.11
N GLN A 158 -1.66 0.72 -12.17
CA GLN A 158 -1.59 1.59 -10.98
C GLN A 158 -1.50 3.06 -11.36
N MET A 159 -0.68 3.43 -12.35
CA MET A 159 -0.55 4.83 -12.79
C MET A 159 -1.83 5.38 -13.43
N GLY A 160 -2.56 4.54 -14.18
CA GLY A 160 -3.89 4.90 -14.69
C GLY A 160 -4.88 5.19 -13.57
N PHE A 161 -4.94 4.30 -12.57
CA PHE A 161 -5.77 4.48 -11.38
C PHE A 161 -5.43 5.76 -10.61
N ILE A 162 -4.14 6.01 -10.34
CA ILE A 162 -3.67 7.17 -9.57
C ILE A 162 -4.11 8.48 -10.19
N ARG A 163 -4.00 8.62 -11.53
CA ARG A 163 -4.38 9.84 -12.25
C ARG A 163 -5.87 10.16 -12.05
N SER A 164 -6.74 9.16 -12.16
CA SER A 164 -8.19 9.33 -11.98
C SER A 164 -8.55 9.55 -10.51
N ALA A 165 -8.00 8.75 -9.60
CA ALA A 165 -8.25 8.85 -8.17
C ALA A 165 -7.79 10.20 -7.59
N ALA A 166 -6.67 10.76 -8.06
CA ALA A 166 -6.20 12.07 -7.64
C ALA A 166 -7.20 13.18 -7.95
N MET A 167 -7.82 13.14 -9.14
CA MET A 167 -8.86 14.11 -9.53
C MET A 167 -10.15 13.92 -8.72
N GLU A 168 -10.58 12.68 -8.53
CA GLU A 168 -11.81 12.35 -7.80
C GLU A 168 -11.73 12.75 -6.32
N LEU A 169 -10.58 12.48 -5.67
CA LEU A 169 -10.38 12.71 -4.24
C LEU A 169 -9.87 14.13 -3.89
N ALA A 170 -9.57 14.96 -4.89
CA ALA A 170 -9.06 16.31 -4.67
C ALA A 170 -10.00 17.19 -3.82
N ARG A 171 -11.32 17.09 -4.06
CA ARG A 171 -12.34 17.82 -3.29
C ARG A 171 -12.39 17.41 -1.82
N ASP A 172 -11.93 16.23 -1.49
CA ASP A 172 -11.79 15.68 -0.12
C ASP A 172 -10.45 16.08 0.52
N LYS A 173 -9.64 16.92 -0.14
CA LYS A 173 -8.28 17.30 0.29
C LYS A 173 -7.32 16.12 0.43
N ILE A 174 -7.56 15.04 -0.30
CA ILE A 174 -6.71 13.86 -0.38
C ILE A 174 -5.85 13.97 -1.64
N THR A 175 -4.53 13.85 -1.48
CA THR A 175 -3.62 13.72 -2.63
C THR A 175 -3.30 12.25 -2.87
N VAL A 176 -3.19 11.85 -4.15
CA VAL A 176 -2.81 10.49 -4.56
C VAL A 176 -1.59 10.60 -5.46
N ASN A 177 -0.49 9.99 -5.04
CA ASN A 177 0.80 10.02 -5.73
C ASN A 177 1.40 8.63 -5.85
N ALA A 178 2.41 8.49 -6.70
CA ALA A 178 3.24 7.30 -6.85
C ALA A 178 4.72 7.61 -6.59
N VAL A 179 5.44 6.61 -6.17
CA VAL A 179 6.91 6.57 -6.08
C VAL A 179 7.42 5.31 -6.75
#